data_435d924e88fc7531e334b87e7a3280d4
#
_entry.id   435d924e88fc7531e334b87e7a3280d4
#
_cell.length_a   1.000
_cell.length_b   1.000
_cell.length_c   1.000
_cell.angle_alpha   90.00
_cell.angle_beta   90.00
_cell.angle_gamma   90.00
#
_symmetry.space_group_name_H-M   'P 1'
#
loop_
_entity.id
_entity.type
_entity.pdbx_description
1 polymer ?
#
loop_
_entity_poly.entity_id
_entity_poly.type
_entity_poly.pdbx_seq_one_letter_code
_entity_poly.pdbx_strand_id
1 'polypeptide(L)'
;MHKFLPIAYFQNQFLPFNDAKISIATHALHYGTGAFGGLRGIPDPQNPDQILLFRLDRHCKRLSDSARYLHYDLAADKIQSIIVDFVKKNQVKTSFYIRPFIYTSDLGIAPRLHKIEKDFFVYGLELGDYLSPDGVSCRISSWYRQADHSLPLRGKISGAYITSSLAKTEAVESGFDEALLMNSQGKICEASGMNIFVVRNGELITPGYDQDILEGITRDSILTLAKDLGIPTIERPVDKSELFIADEAFLSGTAAKITPIKRVENYELPKTRPITQKIRDQLIAITENRDPNYQDWVYVVPLG
;
A
#
# COMPACT_ATOMS: atom_id res chain seq x y z
N MET A 1 5.59 3.53 20.49
CA MET A 1 6.83 3.28 19.70
C MET A 1 6.61 1.99 18.93
N HIS A 2 6.95 1.93 17.64
CA HIS A 2 6.79 0.71 16.85
C HIS A 2 7.75 -0.37 17.36
N LYS A 3 7.28 -1.63 17.43
CA LYS A 3 8.11 -2.77 17.76
C LYS A 3 8.62 -3.40 16.45
N PHE A 4 9.88 -3.15 16.12
CA PHE A 4 10.54 -3.71 14.94
C PHE A 4 10.87 -5.19 15.16
N LEU A 5 10.85 -5.96 14.07
CA LEU A 5 11.27 -7.36 14.10
C LEU A 5 12.79 -7.45 14.24
N PRO A 6 13.28 -8.50 14.93
CA PRO A 6 14.68 -8.56 15.34
C PRO A 6 15.67 -8.69 14.18
N ILE A 7 15.27 -9.31 13.07
CA ILE A 7 16.13 -9.58 11.91
C ILE A 7 15.71 -8.72 10.73
N ALA A 8 16.69 -8.11 10.06
CA ALA A 8 16.54 -7.45 8.76
C ALA A 8 17.35 -8.20 7.69
N TYR A 9 16.98 -8.00 6.41
CA TYR A 9 17.85 -8.32 5.27
C TYR A 9 18.46 -7.00 4.78
N PHE A 10 19.77 -6.95 4.67
CA PHE A 10 20.52 -5.76 4.27
C PHE A 10 21.89 -6.15 3.70
N GLN A 11 22.32 -5.52 2.61
CA GLN A 11 23.60 -5.80 1.94
C GLN A 11 23.81 -7.32 1.68
N ASN A 12 22.80 -7.94 1.07
CA ASN A 12 22.79 -9.36 0.69
C ASN A 12 22.92 -10.36 1.86
N GLN A 13 22.62 -9.97 3.11
CA GLN A 13 22.67 -10.86 4.26
C GLN A 13 21.54 -10.56 5.26
N PHE A 14 21.22 -11.55 6.09
CA PHE A 14 20.34 -11.37 7.25
C PHE A 14 21.20 -11.00 8.47
N LEU A 15 20.79 -9.96 9.17
CA LEU A 15 21.51 -9.45 10.34
C LEU A 15 20.52 -8.82 11.35
N PRO A 16 20.94 -8.55 12.60
CA PRO A 16 20.10 -7.85 13.56
C PRO A 16 19.63 -6.50 13.00
N PHE A 17 18.34 -6.17 13.19
CA PHE A 17 17.74 -4.93 12.67
C PHE A 17 18.54 -3.67 13.05
N ASN A 18 19.07 -3.61 14.27
CA ASN A 18 19.83 -2.46 14.77
C ASN A 18 21.19 -2.27 14.06
N ASP A 19 21.69 -3.28 13.37
CA ASP A 19 22.95 -3.24 12.63
C ASP A 19 22.76 -2.84 11.16
N ALA A 20 21.51 -2.85 10.66
CA ALA A 20 21.14 -2.38 9.33
C ALA A 20 21.20 -0.83 9.28
N LYS A 21 22.37 -0.28 8.94
CA LYS A 21 22.62 1.18 8.94
C LYS A 21 23.15 1.65 7.59
N ILE A 22 22.73 2.82 7.16
CA ILE A 22 23.23 3.50 5.97
C ILE A 22 24.04 4.73 6.36
N SER A 23 24.97 5.14 5.47
CA SER A 23 25.69 6.39 5.61
C SER A 23 24.79 7.60 5.43
N ILE A 24 25.08 8.70 6.12
CA ILE A 24 24.42 9.99 5.89
C ILE A 24 24.67 10.54 4.48
N ALA A 25 25.70 10.06 3.77
CA ALA A 25 26.02 10.42 2.40
C ALA A 25 25.29 9.53 1.36
N THR A 26 24.41 8.61 1.79
CA THR A 26 23.67 7.73 0.88
C THR A 26 22.81 8.55 -0.07
N HIS A 27 22.99 8.34 -1.37
CA HIS A 27 22.35 9.09 -2.46
C HIS A 27 20.81 9.15 -2.33
N ALA A 28 20.17 8.01 -2.03
CA ALA A 28 18.72 7.96 -1.88
C ALA A 28 18.18 8.86 -0.76
N LEU A 29 18.96 9.11 0.29
CA LEU A 29 18.57 9.99 1.40
C LEU A 29 18.44 11.45 0.95
N HIS A 30 19.27 11.89 -0.01
CA HIS A 30 19.28 13.25 -0.52
C HIS A 30 18.27 13.48 -1.64
N TYR A 31 18.01 12.46 -2.48
CA TYR A 31 17.26 12.62 -3.73
C TYR A 31 15.94 11.85 -3.77
N GLY A 32 15.57 11.13 -2.70
CA GLY A 32 14.33 10.35 -2.65
C GLY A 32 14.29 9.20 -3.68
N THR A 33 15.45 8.77 -4.17
CA THR A 33 15.62 7.74 -5.21
C THR A 33 15.55 6.34 -4.63
N GLY A 34 14.36 6.00 -4.12
CA GLY A 34 14.02 4.68 -3.62
C GLY A 34 12.64 4.23 -4.10
N ALA A 35 12.38 2.93 -4.01
CA ALA A 35 11.09 2.32 -4.25
C ALA A 35 10.80 1.27 -3.18
N PHE A 36 9.53 1.17 -2.76
CA PHE A 36 9.22 0.26 -1.67
C PHE A 36 7.95 -0.56 -1.89
N GLY A 37 7.92 -1.72 -1.24
CA GLY A 37 6.73 -2.53 -1.08
C GLY A 37 6.12 -2.38 0.31
N GLY A 38 4.98 -3.04 0.48
CA GLY A 38 4.36 -3.22 1.78
C GLY A 38 3.49 -4.45 1.74
N LEU A 39 3.75 -5.40 2.64
CA LEU A 39 2.99 -6.63 2.80
C LEU A 39 2.58 -6.79 4.25
N ARG A 40 1.51 -7.56 4.49
CA ARG A 40 1.18 -8.03 5.84
C ARG A 40 1.47 -9.51 5.94
N GLY A 41 2.12 -9.90 7.04
CA GLY A 41 2.16 -11.26 7.52
C GLY A 41 1.04 -11.43 8.55
N ILE A 42 0.18 -12.41 8.35
CA ILE A 42 -0.94 -12.72 9.22
C ILE A 42 -0.75 -14.17 9.69
N PRO A 43 -0.73 -14.44 11.01
CA PRO A 43 -0.77 -15.81 11.50
C PRO A 43 -2.00 -16.52 10.94
N ASP A 44 -1.83 -17.76 10.47
CA ASP A 44 -2.94 -18.56 10.00
C ASP A 44 -3.87 -18.90 11.19
N PRO A 45 -5.15 -18.52 11.15
CA PRO A 45 -6.08 -18.85 12.25
C PRO A 45 -6.29 -20.36 12.44
N GLN A 46 -6.00 -21.17 11.42
CA GLN A 46 -6.15 -22.63 11.46
C GLN A 46 -4.85 -23.35 11.85
N ASN A 47 -3.70 -22.70 11.63
CA ASN A 47 -2.40 -23.26 11.95
C ASN A 47 -1.41 -22.15 12.40
N PRO A 48 -1.23 -21.89 13.71
CA PRO A 48 -0.42 -20.80 14.23
C PRO A 48 1.08 -20.93 13.93
N ASP A 49 1.54 -22.06 13.39
CA ASP A 49 2.91 -22.25 12.92
C ASP A 49 3.09 -21.89 11.43
N GLN A 50 2.12 -21.19 10.88
CA GLN A 50 2.15 -20.69 9.50
C GLN A 50 1.82 -19.18 9.46
N ILE A 51 2.43 -18.50 8.49
CA ILE A 51 2.14 -17.11 8.17
C ILE A 51 1.56 -17.03 6.76
N LEU A 52 0.48 -16.28 6.64
CA LEU A 52 -0.21 -15.99 5.40
C LEU A 52 0.29 -14.66 4.82
N LEU A 53 0.71 -14.66 3.56
CA LEU A 53 1.12 -13.48 2.81
C LEU A 53 0.17 -13.31 1.61
N PHE A 54 -0.71 -12.31 1.69
CA PHE A 54 -1.68 -12.02 0.65
C PHE A 54 -1.01 -11.39 -0.58
N ARG A 55 -1.24 -11.98 -1.77
CA ARG A 55 -0.75 -11.50 -3.09
C ARG A 55 0.76 -11.24 -3.10
N LEU A 56 1.54 -12.12 -2.51
CA LEU A 56 3.00 -12.00 -2.44
C LEU A 56 3.63 -11.84 -3.82
N ASP A 57 3.18 -12.62 -4.79
CA ASP A 57 3.58 -12.58 -6.20
C ASP A 57 3.41 -11.18 -6.80
N ARG A 58 2.23 -10.57 -6.64
CA ARG A 58 1.91 -9.24 -7.18
C ARG A 58 2.70 -8.14 -6.49
N HIS A 59 2.93 -8.26 -5.19
CA HIS A 59 3.76 -7.33 -4.43
C HIS A 59 5.21 -7.36 -4.89
N CYS A 60 5.77 -8.55 -5.10
CA CYS A 60 7.13 -8.72 -5.60
C CYS A 60 7.26 -8.22 -7.04
N LYS A 61 6.29 -8.53 -7.91
CA LYS A 61 6.25 -8.05 -9.29
C LYS A 61 6.22 -6.52 -9.34
N ARG A 62 5.32 -5.86 -8.61
CA ARG A 62 5.24 -4.40 -8.61
C ARG A 62 6.52 -3.75 -8.06
N LEU A 63 7.17 -4.35 -7.07
CA LEU A 63 8.44 -3.83 -6.56
C LEU A 63 9.56 -4.00 -7.59
N SER A 64 9.62 -5.13 -8.29
CA SER A 64 10.53 -5.36 -9.42
C SER A 64 10.30 -4.34 -10.54
N ASP A 65 9.04 -4.06 -10.90
CA ASP A 65 8.71 -3.03 -11.89
C ASP A 65 9.11 -1.63 -11.41
N SER A 66 8.94 -1.34 -10.13
CA SER A 66 9.37 -0.07 -9.53
C SER A 66 10.90 0.09 -9.54
N ALA A 67 11.66 -1.02 -9.40
CA ALA A 67 13.12 -1.03 -9.48
C ALA A 67 13.62 -0.59 -10.87
N ARG A 68 12.88 -0.90 -11.94
CA ARG A 68 13.24 -0.52 -13.32
C ARG A 68 13.30 1.00 -13.50
N TYR A 69 12.44 1.76 -12.82
CA TYR A 69 12.50 3.23 -12.82
C TYR A 69 13.80 3.76 -12.17
N LEU A 70 14.40 2.97 -11.28
CA LEU A 70 15.68 3.29 -10.65
C LEU A 70 16.87 2.68 -11.41
N HIS A 71 16.64 2.13 -12.61
CA HIS A 71 17.66 1.40 -13.39
C HIS A 71 18.30 0.24 -12.60
N TYR A 72 17.48 -0.47 -11.81
CA TYR A 72 17.89 -1.63 -11.05
C TYR A 72 17.14 -2.87 -11.54
N ASP A 73 17.88 -3.85 -12.04
CA ASP A 73 17.34 -5.15 -12.44
C ASP A 73 17.31 -6.07 -11.23
N LEU A 74 16.14 -6.13 -10.58
CA LEU A 74 15.89 -6.98 -9.42
C LEU A 74 14.69 -7.89 -9.70
N ALA A 75 14.92 -9.17 -9.91
CA ALA A 75 13.90 -10.14 -10.27
C ALA A 75 12.87 -10.32 -9.14
N ALA A 76 11.60 -10.45 -9.51
CA ALA A 76 10.50 -10.64 -8.56
C ALA A 76 10.67 -11.92 -7.72
N ASP A 77 11.16 -13.01 -8.32
CA ASP A 77 11.40 -14.28 -7.61
C ASP A 77 12.49 -14.15 -6.54
N LYS A 78 13.53 -13.34 -6.79
CA LYS A 78 14.56 -13.05 -5.79
C LYS A 78 13.98 -12.26 -4.62
N ILE A 79 13.14 -11.26 -4.89
CA ILE A 79 12.44 -10.50 -3.86
C ILE A 79 11.55 -11.44 -3.02
N GLN A 80 10.81 -12.32 -3.67
CA GLN A 80 9.92 -13.29 -3.03
C GLN A 80 10.70 -14.24 -2.11
N SER A 81 11.77 -14.84 -2.60
CA SER A 81 12.62 -15.73 -1.81
C SER A 81 13.14 -15.05 -0.55
N ILE A 82 13.67 -13.82 -0.68
CA ILE A 82 14.18 -13.05 0.46
C ILE A 82 13.07 -12.73 1.47
N ILE A 83 11.87 -12.37 1.02
CA ILE A 83 10.73 -12.09 1.91
C ILE A 83 10.31 -13.36 2.66
N VAL A 84 10.23 -14.51 2.00
CA VAL A 84 9.91 -15.79 2.63
C VAL A 84 10.95 -16.16 3.68
N ASP A 85 12.24 -16.05 3.36
CA ASP A 85 13.32 -16.31 4.31
C ASP A 85 13.33 -15.31 5.48
N PHE A 86 12.99 -14.03 5.22
CA PHE A 86 12.81 -13.01 6.25
C PHE A 86 11.72 -13.40 7.25
N VAL A 87 10.57 -13.90 6.76
CA VAL A 87 9.48 -14.37 7.62
C VAL A 87 9.92 -15.56 8.47
N LYS A 88 10.55 -16.57 7.85
CA LYS A 88 11.06 -17.76 8.54
C LYS A 88 12.07 -17.42 9.62
N LYS A 89 13.01 -16.49 9.35
CA LYS A 89 14.05 -16.10 10.33
C LYS A 89 13.51 -15.31 11.52
N ASN A 90 12.45 -14.55 11.33
CA ASN A 90 11.88 -13.74 12.41
C ASN A 90 10.90 -14.51 13.31
N GLN A 91 10.32 -15.64 12.90
CA GLN A 91 9.46 -16.51 13.71
C GLN A 91 8.31 -15.77 14.42
N VAL A 92 7.74 -14.75 13.80
CA VAL A 92 6.71 -13.89 14.41
C VAL A 92 5.36 -14.57 14.39
N LYS A 93 4.68 -14.63 15.54
CA LYS A 93 3.36 -15.26 15.73
C LYS A 93 2.23 -14.23 15.93
N THR A 94 2.47 -12.96 15.64
CA THR A 94 1.48 -11.88 15.63
C THR A 94 1.39 -11.28 14.24
N SER A 95 0.36 -10.49 13.95
CA SER A 95 0.30 -9.76 12.69
C SER A 95 1.42 -8.72 12.60
N PHE A 96 2.08 -8.65 11.46
CA PHE A 96 3.19 -7.73 11.22
C PHE A 96 3.17 -7.16 9.81
N TYR A 97 3.90 -6.09 9.62
CA TYR A 97 4.11 -5.44 8.33
C TYR A 97 5.53 -5.65 7.85
N ILE A 98 5.70 -5.95 6.56
CA ILE A 98 6.99 -6.14 5.91
C ILE A 98 7.22 -4.96 4.95
N ARG A 99 8.37 -4.33 5.04
CA ARG A 99 8.83 -3.24 4.20
C ARG A 99 10.06 -3.66 3.38
N PRO A 100 9.88 -4.25 2.20
CA PRO A 100 10.97 -4.36 1.24
C PRO A 100 11.22 -2.98 0.60
N PHE A 101 12.48 -2.61 0.43
CA PHE A 101 12.89 -1.29 -0.08
C PHE A 101 14.12 -1.40 -0.98
N ILE A 102 14.05 -0.79 -2.12
CA ILE A 102 15.12 -0.64 -3.09
C ILE A 102 15.59 0.81 -3.08
N TYR A 103 16.90 1.05 -3.13
CA TYR A 103 17.44 2.39 -3.08
C TYR A 103 18.76 2.54 -3.81
N THR A 104 19.07 3.75 -4.22
CA THR A 104 20.41 4.09 -4.70
C THR A 104 21.34 4.21 -3.50
N SER A 105 22.25 3.25 -3.36
CA SER A 105 23.12 3.08 -2.19
C SER A 105 24.46 3.81 -2.30
N ASP A 106 24.80 4.32 -3.49
CA ASP A 106 26.02 5.06 -3.76
C ASP A 106 26.21 6.26 -2.80
N LEU A 107 27.45 6.63 -2.57
CA LEU A 107 27.82 7.77 -1.74
C LEU A 107 28.22 8.94 -2.65
N GLY A 108 27.42 9.98 -2.71
CA GLY A 108 27.71 11.11 -3.60
C GLY A 108 26.56 12.08 -3.79
N ILE A 109 26.87 13.21 -4.39
CA ILE A 109 25.99 14.35 -4.59
C ILE A 109 25.81 14.65 -6.09
N ALA A 110 25.02 13.84 -6.79
CA ALA A 110 24.61 14.15 -8.16
C ALA A 110 23.26 13.51 -8.44
N PRO A 111 22.21 14.24 -8.87
CA PRO A 111 20.90 13.67 -9.16
C PRO A 111 20.92 12.84 -10.44
N ARG A 112 21.35 11.59 -10.34
CA ARG A 112 21.47 10.63 -11.46
C ARG A 112 21.05 9.24 -11.03
N LEU A 113 20.66 8.40 -12.00
CA LEU A 113 20.34 6.98 -11.79
C LEU A 113 21.28 6.02 -12.53
N HIS A 114 22.05 6.55 -13.47
CA HIS A 114 23.05 5.79 -14.24
C HIS A 114 24.39 5.74 -13.52
N LYS A 115 25.10 4.62 -13.65
CA LYS A 115 26.45 4.42 -13.08
C LYS A 115 26.54 4.74 -11.59
N ILE A 116 25.56 4.30 -10.82
CA ILE A 116 25.53 4.38 -9.35
C ILE A 116 25.10 3.05 -8.77
N GLU A 117 25.61 2.73 -7.59
CA GLU A 117 25.25 1.52 -6.86
C GLU A 117 23.80 1.57 -6.36
N LYS A 118 23.21 0.40 -6.30
CA LYS A 118 21.85 0.19 -5.78
C LYS A 118 21.85 -1.03 -4.87
N ASP A 119 20.99 -0.98 -3.88
CA ASP A 119 20.85 -2.07 -2.92
C ASP A 119 19.39 -2.29 -2.56
N PHE A 120 19.12 -3.39 -1.88
CA PHE A 120 17.81 -3.84 -1.47
C PHE A 120 17.85 -4.27 -0.01
N PHE A 121 16.89 -3.82 0.78
CA PHE A 121 16.71 -4.28 2.14
C PHE A 121 15.26 -4.67 2.45
N VAL A 122 15.09 -5.49 3.48
CA VAL A 122 13.79 -5.86 4.05
C VAL A 122 13.83 -5.73 5.57
N TYR A 123 12.86 -5.01 6.12
CA TYR A 123 12.60 -5.01 7.55
C TYR A 123 11.11 -5.17 7.84
N GLY A 124 10.75 -5.40 9.09
CA GLY A 124 9.36 -5.50 9.50
C GLY A 124 9.10 -4.94 10.88
N LEU A 125 7.83 -4.76 11.18
CA LEU A 125 7.35 -4.31 12.49
C LEU A 125 6.01 -4.97 12.82
N GLU A 126 5.76 -5.19 14.11
CA GLU A 126 4.43 -5.63 14.54
C GLU A 126 3.40 -4.54 14.20
N LEU A 127 2.30 -4.94 13.58
CA LEU A 127 1.26 -4.03 13.13
C LEU A 127 -0.12 -4.65 13.36
N GLY A 128 -0.87 -4.08 14.29
CA GLY A 128 -2.29 -4.33 14.47
C GLY A 128 -3.16 -3.61 13.44
N ASP A 129 -4.34 -3.16 13.85
CA ASP A 129 -5.20 -2.35 12.98
C ASP A 129 -4.61 -0.95 12.80
N TYR A 130 -4.55 -0.52 11.54
CA TYR A 130 -3.91 0.73 11.13
C TYR A 130 -4.84 1.93 11.26
N LEU A 131 -6.13 1.75 10.98
CA LEU A 131 -7.17 2.77 11.04
C LEU A 131 -8.39 2.23 11.80
N SER A 132 -9.25 3.15 12.27
CA SER A 132 -10.48 2.79 12.97
C SER A 132 -11.41 1.95 12.08
N PRO A 133 -11.93 0.82 12.57
CA PRO A 133 -12.91 0.00 11.84
C PRO A 133 -14.25 0.73 11.62
N ASP A 134 -14.57 1.75 12.43
CA ASP A 134 -15.78 2.57 12.32
C ASP A 134 -15.74 3.56 11.16
N GLY A 135 -14.55 3.75 10.59
CA GLY A 135 -14.30 4.64 9.47
C GLY A 135 -13.57 5.92 9.85
N VAL A 136 -13.14 6.64 8.81
CA VAL A 136 -12.30 7.84 8.88
C VAL A 136 -13.02 9.05 8.31
N SER A 137 -12.67 10.24 8.82
CA SER A 137 -13.01 11.52 8.23
C SER A 137 -11.91 11.95 7.26
N CYS A 138 -12.29 12.41 6.07
CA CYS A 138 -11.36 12.80 5.03
C CYS A 138 -11.49 14.29 4.67
N ARG A 139 -10.35 14.96 4.52
CA ARG A 139 -10.22 16.29 3.94
C ARG A 139 -9.74 16.19 2.50
N ILE A 140 -10.28 17.00 1.61
CA ILE A 140 -9.72 17.18 0.27
C ILE A 140 -8.56 18.17 0.40
N SER A 141 -7.34 17.69 0.13
CA SER A 141 -6.11 18.45 0.33
C SER A 141 -5.98 19.61 -0.66
N SER A 142 -5.30 20.66 -0.23
CA SER A 142 -4.82 21.74 -1.11
C SER A 142 -3.63 21.29 -1.98
N TRP A 143 -2.93 20.23 -1.60
CA TRP A 143 -1.85 19.63 -2.38
C TRP A 143 -2.39 18.69 -3.44
N TYR A 144 -1.87 18.80 -4.65
CA TYR A 144 -2.27 17.98 -5.79
C TYR A 144 -1.32 16.80 -5.98
N ARG A 145 -1.87 15.68 -6.45
CA ARG A 145 -1.07 14.53 -6.87
C ARG A 145 -0.17 14.93 -8.02
N GLN A 146 1.08 14.45 -8.02
CA GLN A 146 1.96 14.62 -9.18
C GLN A 146 1.36 13.91 -10.39
N ALA A 147 1.57 14.45 -11.57
CA ALA A 147 1.18 13.79 -12.81
C ALA A 147 2.26 12.78 -13.25
N ASP A 148 1.86 11.72 -13.96
CA ASP A 148 2.77 10.64 -14.40
C ASP A 148 3.94 11.15 -15.27
N HIS A 149 3.76 12.24 -16.02
CA HIS A 149 4.86 12.89 -16.76
C HIS A 149 5.88 13.62 -15.88
N SER A 150 5.60 13.83 -14.61
CA SER A 150 6.51 14.45 -13.64
C SER A 150 7.21 13.42 -12.77
N LEU A 151 6.54 12.31 -12.46
CA LEU A 151 7.05 11.22 -11.63
C LEU A 151 6.32 9.93 -11.99
N PRO A 152 7.02 8.78 -12.14
CA PRO A 152 6.39 7.51 -12.54
C PRO A 152 5.54 6.93 -11.40
N LEU A 153 4.26 7.32 -11.34
CA LEU A 153 3.35 7.00 -10.25
C LEU A 153 2.88 5.54 -10.22
N ARG A 154 3.03 4.81 -11.35
CA ARG A 154 2.81 3.35 -11.39
C ARG A 154 3.81 2.60 -10.52
N GLY A 155 5.01 3.17 -10.34
CA GLY A 155 5.99 2.71 -9.36
C GLY A 155 5.72 3.30 -7.97
N LYS A 156 5.98 2.50 -6.93
CA LYS A 156 5.87 2.97 -5.54
C LYS A 156 7.17 3.68 -5.11
N ILE A 157 7.43 4.84 -5.73
CA ILE A 157 8.66 5.63 -5.57
C ILE A 157 8.63 6.46 -4.30
N SER A 158 9.68 6.39 -3.49
CA SER A 158 9.72 7.07 -2.18
C SER A 158 9.64 8.60 -2.29
N GLY A 159 10.26 9.21 -3.31
CA GLY A 159 10.20 10.66 -3.55
C GLY A 159 8.78 11.20 -3.81
N ALA A 160 7.86 10.36 -4.32
CA ALA A 160 6.46 10.76 -4.50
C ALA A 160 5.72 11.01 -3.18
N TYR A 161 6.19 10.43 -2.08
CA TYR A 161 5.52 10.48 -0.79
C TYR A 161 5.67 11.80 -0.05
N ILE A 162 6.48 12.72 -0.54
CA ILE A 162 6.53 14.09 0.03
C ILE A 162 5.15 14.78 -0.07
N THR A 163 4.48 14.69 -1.22
CA THR A 163 3.14 15.24 -1.40
C THR A 163 2.11 14.54 -0.52
N SER A 164 2.19 13.21 -0.40
CA SER A 164 1.36 12.43 0.52
C SER A 164 1.54 12.86 1.98
N SER A 165 2.78 13.14 2.40
CA SER A 165 3.10 13.60 3.75
C SER A 165 2.57 15.01 4.02
N LEU A 166 2.72 15.92 3.07
CA LEU A 166 2.17 17.28 3.17
C LEU A 166 0.65 17.26 3.28
N ALA A 167 -0.02 16.52 2.39
CA ALA A 167 -1.48 16.38 2.39
C ALA A 167 -2.01 15.74 3.69
N LYS A 168 -1.35 14.67 4.15
CA LYS A 168 -1.73 14.00 5.41
C LYS A 168 -1.57 14.93 6.61
N THR A 169 -0.47 15.67 6.69
CA THR A 169 -0.22 16.63 7.77
C THR A 169 -1.28 17.73 7.76
N GLU A 170 -1.57 18.34 6.60
CA GLU A 170 -2.63 19.33 6.43
C GLU A 170 -4.00 18.82 6.93
N ALA A 171 -4.36 17.58 6.58
CA ALA A 171 -5.63 16.97 7.02
C ALA A 171 -5.66 16.80 8.54
N VAL A 172 -4.61 16.23 9.13
CA VAL A 172 -4.54 15.97 10.58
C VAL A 172 -4.56 17.26 11.38
N GLU A 173 -3.78 18.27 10.99
CA GLU A 173 -3.77 19.59 11.64
C GLU A 173 -5.10 20.33 11.51
N SER A 174 -5.92 19.96 10.50
CA SER A 174 -7.28 20.48 10.31
C SER A 174 -8.36 19.63 11.00
N GLY A 175 -8.00 18.63 11.81
CA GLY A 175 -8.93 17.81 12.58
C GLY A 175 -9.59 16.66 11.79
N PHE A 176 -8.99 16.21 10.70
CA PHE A 176 -9.41 15.06 9.92
C PHE A 176 -8.45 13.87 10.11
N ASP A 177 -8.96 12.66 9.82
CA ASP A 177 -8.17 11.45 9.97
C ASP A 177 -7.29 11.18 8.73
N GLU A 178 -7.69 11.62 7.52
CA GLU A 178 -7.00 11.31 6.27
C GLU A 178 -7.20 12.41 5.21
N ALA A 179 -6.27 12.48 4.23
CA ALA A 179 -6.32 13.38 3.08
C ALA A 179 -6.76 12.64 1.81
N LEU A 180 -7.60 13.28 1.01
CA LEU A 180 -7.88 12.90 -0.38
C LEU A 180 -7.15 13.88 -1.30
N LEU A 181 -6.46 13.34 -2.30
CA LEU A 181 -5.71 14.13 -3.28
C LEU A 181 -6.49 14.21 -4.60
N MET A 182 -6.39 15.34 -5.26
CA MET A 182 -6.85 15.53 -6.64
C MET A 182 -5.66 15.59 -7.59
N ASN A 183 -5.90 15.26 -8.87
CA ASN A 183 -4.93 15.50 -9.94
C ASN A 183 -5.04 16.94 -10.49
N SER A 184 -4.19 17.28 -11.45
CA SER A 184 -4.16 18.59 -12.10
C SER A 184 -5.47 18.96 -12.86
N GLN A 185 -6.32 17.98 -13.14
CA GLN A 185 -7.64 18.17 -13.76
C GLN A 185 -8.76 18.38 -12.72
N GLY A 186 -8.44 18.43 -11.43
CA GLY A 186 -9.42 18.56 -10.34
C GLY A 186 -10.23 17.31 -10.06
N LYS A 187 -9.77 16.13 -10.53
CA LYS A 187 -10.42 14.84 -10.24
C LYS A 187 -9.79 14.19 -9.01
N ILE A 188 -10.61 13.52 -8.23
CA ILE A 188 -10.12 12.74 -7.09
C ILE A 188 -9.26 11.56 -7.60
N CYS A 189 -8.08 11.41 -7.01
CA CYS A 189 -7.14 10.33 -7.33
C CYS A 189 -7.18 9.23 -6.29
N GLU A 190 -6.62 9.51 -5.14
CA GLU A 190 -6.43 8.57 -4.04
C GLU A 190 -6.23 9.31 -2.71
N ALA A 191 -6.16 8.60 -1.60
CA ALA A 191 -5.75 9.18 -0.32
C ALA A 191 -4.21 9.27 -0.22
N SER A 192 -3.70 9.76 0.91
CA SER A 192 -2.25 9.95 1.11
C SER A 192 -1.41 8.67 0.93
N GLY A 193 -1.99 7.49 1.16
CA GLY A 193 -1.31 6.19 1.02
C GLY A 193 -2.24 5.03 0.67
N MET A 194 -3.45 5.31 0.16
CA MET A 194 -4.52 4.33 -0.10
C MET A 194 -5.32 4.75 -1.34
N ASN A 195 -5.79 3.76 -2.12
CA ASN A 195 -6.76 4.05 -3.18
C ASN A 195 -8.16 4.30 -2.60
N ILE A 196 -9.01 4.97 -3.35
CA ILE A 196 -10.39 5.28 -2.96
C ILE A 196 -11.40 4.52 -3.84
N PHE A 197 -12.48 4.10 -3.23
CA PHE A 197 -13.69 3.60 -3.87
C PHE A 197 -14.91 4.39 -3.40
N VAL A 198 -15.85 4.58 -4.30
CA VAL A 198 -17.11 5.29 -4.08
C VAL A 198 -18.26 4.40 -4.55
N VAL A 199 -19.36 4.35 -3.82
CA VAL A 199 -20.57 3.67 -4.26
C VAL A 199 -21.64 4.71 -4.56
N ARG A 200 -22.25 4.61 -5.74
CA ARG A 200 -23.36 5.44 -6.17
C ARG A 200 -24.40 4.59 -6.90
N ASN A 201 -25.65 4.67 -6.47
CA ASN A 201 -26.78 3.96 -7.10
C ASN A 201 -26.51 2.45 -7.26
N GLY A 202 -25.82 1.84 -6.30
CA GLY A 202 -25.46 0.42 -6.33
C GLY A 202 -24.22 0.07 -7.21
N GLU A 203 -23.58 1.05 -7.81
CA GLU A 203 -22.38 0.86 -8.62
C GLU A 203 -21.12 1.22 -7.81
N LEU A 204 -20.10 0.36 -7.87
CA LEU A 204 -18.78 0.58 -7.28
C LEU A 204 -17.88 1.32 -8.27
N ILE A 205 -17.39 2.48 -7.89
CA ILE A 205 -16.62 3.40 -8.72
C ILE A 205 -15.24 3.60 -8.11
N THR A 206 -14.19 3.60 -8.94
CA THR A 206 -12.83 3.97 -8.49
C THR A 206 -12.11 4.72 -9.61
N PRO A 207 -11.21 5.67 -9.28
CA PRO A 207 -10.38 6.33 -10.27
C PRO A 207 -9.59 5.33 -11.11
N GLY A 208 -9.55 5.53 -12.43
CA GLY A 208 -8.77 4.72 -13.37
C GLY A 208 -7.27 4.99 -13.29
N TYR A 209 -6.47 4.17 -13.97
CA TYR A 209 -5.00 4.33 -14.02
C TYR A 209 -4.54 5.61 -14.75
N ASP A 210 -5.43 6.24 -15.49
CA ASP A 210 -5.25 7.55 -16.12
C ASP A 210 -5.43 8.74 -15.16
N GLN A 211 -5.77 8.47 -13.90
CA GLN A 211 -6.03 9.48 -12.87
C GLN A 211 -4.86 9.66 -11.88
N ASP A 212 -3.63 9.42 -12.31
CA ASP A 212 -2.40 9.60 -11.52
C ASP A 212 -2.37 8.81 -10.19
N ILE A 213 -3.01 7.66 -10.14
CA ILE A 213 -3.06 6.78 -8.97
C ILE A 213 -1.91 5.76 -8.95
N LEU A 214 -1.61 5.23 -7.75
CA LEU A 214 -0.82 4.01 -7.65
C LEU A 214 -1.68 2.79 -8.04
N GLU A 215 -1.10 1.88 -8.82
CA GLU A 215 -1.71 0.57 -9.13
C GLU A 215 -1.74 -0.31 -7.87
N GLY A 216 -2.77 -0.11 -7.04
CA GLY A 216 -2.90 -0.78 -5.74
C GLY A 216 -3.26 -2.25 -5.88
N ILE A 217 -2.51 -3.14 -5.22
CA ILE A 217 -2.77 -4.60 -5.25
C ILE A 217 -4.08 -4.92 -4.53
N THR A 218 -4.35 -4.24 -3.42
CA THR A 218 -5.65 -4.36 -2.74
C THR A 218 -6.78 -3.82 -3.63
N ARG A 219 -6.56 -2.72 -4.37
CA ARG A 219 -7.52 -2.18 -5.33
C ARG A 219 -7.83 -3.19 -6.44
N ASP A 220 -6.82 -3.78 -7.06
CA ASP A 220 -6.96 -4.82 -8.10
C ASP A 220 -7.75 -6.03 -7.57
N SER A 221 -7.44 -6.46 -6.34
CA SER A 221 -8.16 -7.54 -5.68
C SER A 221 -9.64 -7.20 -5.45
N ILE A 222 -9.95 -5.98 -5.00
CA ILE A 222 -11.33 -5.51 -4.78
C ILE A 222 -12.11 -5.47 -6.10
N LEU A 223 -11.51 -5.03 -7.20
CA LEU A 223 -12.16 -5.02 -8.51
C LEU A 223 -12.54 -6.44 -8.97
N THR A 224 -11.64 -7.40 -8.76
CA THR A 224 -11.91 -8.81 -9.04
C THR A 224 -13.03 -9.34 -8.16
N LEU A 225 -12.97 -9.11 -6.85
CA LEU A 225 -14.00 -9.53 -5.90
C LEU A 225 -15.37 -8.92 -6.20
N ALA A 226 -15.43 -7.65 -6.53
CA ALA A 226 -16.68 -6.96 -6.86
C ALA A 226 -17.36 -7.62 -8.08
N LYS A 227 -16.56 -7.96 -9.10
CA LYS A 227 -17.05 -8.69 -10.29
C LYS A 227 -17.61 -10.07 -9.90
N ASP A 228 -16.87 -10.85 -9.08
CA ASP A 228 -17.28 -12.19 -8.67
C ASP A 228 -18.51 -12.17 -7.75
N LEU A 229 -18.69 -11.09 -6.98
CA LEU A 229 -19.84 -10.84 -6.14
C LEU A 229 -21.05 -10.27 -6.90
N GLY A 230 -20.93 -10.03 -8.23
CA GLY A 230 -21.97 -9.45 -9.07
C GLY A 230 -22.26 -7.97 -8.77
N ILE A 231 -21.28 -7.23 -8.24
CA ILE A 231 -21.40 -5.79 -7.97
C ILE A 231 -21.01 -5.04 -9.24
N PRO A 232 -21.89 -4.23 -9.84
CA PRO A 232 -21.55 -3.38 -10.97
C PRO A 232 -20.36 -2.48 -10.63
N THR A 233 -19.33 -2.46 -11.47
CA THR A 233 -18.08 -1.76 -11.16
C THR A 233 -17.57 -1.01 -12.38
N ILE A 234 -17.14 0.25 -12.18
CA ILE A 234 -16.57 1.08 -13.23
C ILE A 234 -15.32 1.82 -12.76
N GLU A 235 -14.32 1.83 -13.62
CA GLU A 235 -13.12 2.66 -13.47
C GLU A 235 -13.32 3.94 -14.30
N ARG A 236 -13.42 5.09 -13.63
CA ARG A 236 -13.61 6.39 -14.27
C ARG A 236 -13.13 7.53 -13.39
N PRO A 237 -12.95 8.75 -13.96
CA PRO A 237 -12.73 9.94 -13.14
C PRO A 237 -13.86 10.16 -12.13
N VAL A 238 -13.49 10.63 -10.93
CA VAL A 238 -14.42 10.94 -9.82
C VAL A 238 -14.34 12.43 -9.53
N ASP A 239 -15.48 13.11 -9.60
CA ASP A 239 -15.58 14.51 -9.26
C ASP A 239 -15.63 14.72 -7.73
N LYS A 240 -15.04 15.82 -7.26
CA LYS A 240 -15.08 16.19 -5.85
C LYS A 240 -16.52 16.24 -5.31
N SER A 241 -17.45 16.82 -6.06
CA SER A 241 -18.84 16.94 -5.63
C SER A 241 -19.56 15.59 -5.52
N GLU A 242 -19.12 14.59 -6.26
CA GLU A 242 -19.69 13.24 -6.20
C GLU A 242 -19.46 12.57 -4.84
N LEU A 243 -18.31 12.86 -4.20
CA LEU A 243 -18.03 12.37 -2.86
C LEU A 243 -19.03 12.85 -1.81
N PHE A 244 -19.58 14.06 -1.98
CA PHE A 244 -20.50 14.66 -1.00
C PHE A 244 -21.89 14.02 -1.00
N ILE A 245 -22.23 13.31 -2.06
CA ILE A 245 -23.52 12.65 -2.28
C ILE A 245 -23.36 11.14 -2.51
N ALA A 246 -22.21 10.57 -2.12
CA ALA A 246 -21.95 9.14 -2.22
C ALA A 246 -22.84 8.34 -1.26
N ASP A 247 -23.32 7.17 -1.72
CA ASP A 247 -24.05 6.23 -0.87
C ASP A 247 -23.10 5.55 0.13
N GLU A 248 -21.89 5.18 -0.35
CA GLU A 248 -20.78 4.67 0.46
C GLU A 248 -19.46 5.18 -0.12
N ALA A 249 -18.42 5.27 0.71
CA ALA A 249 -17.04 5.40 0.25
C ALA A 249 -16.10 4.69 1.20
N PHE A 250 -14.99 4.19 0.66
CA PHE A 250 -13.95 3.55 1.47
C PHE A 250 -12.56 3.69 0.86
N LEU A 251 -11.56 3.57 1.70
CA LEU A 251 -10.15 3.53 1.33
C LEU A 251 -9.65 2.08 1.32
N SER A 252 -8.70 1.79 0.43
CA SER A 252 -8.11 0.46 0.32
C SER A 252 -6.59 0.49 0.26
N GLY A 253 -5.96 -0.42 0.99
CA GLY A 253 -4.50 -0.57 1.00
C GLY A 253 -4.04 -1.71 1.89
N THR A 254 -2.79 -2.13 1.74
CA THR A 254 -2.26 -3.30 2.46
C THR A 254 -2.31 -3.12 3.98
N ALA A 255 -1.97 -1.95 4.50
CA ALA A 255 -2.00 -1.68 5.94
C ALA A 255 -3.43 -1.42 6.44
N ALA A 256 -4.21 -0.66 5.67
CA ALA A 256 -5.56 -0.23 6.01
C ALA A 256 -6.64 -1.27 5.68
N LYS A 257 -6.32 -2.29 4.88
CA LYS A 257 -7.30 -3.25 4.34
C LYS A 257 -8.41 -2.49 3.58
N ILE A 258 -9.65 -2.56 4.08
CA ILE A 258 -10.78 -1.73 3.66
C ILE A 258 -11.22 -0.89 4.85
N THR A 259 -11.12 0.43 4.71
CA THR A 259 -11.47 1.39 5.76
C THR A 259 -12.60 2.29 5.25
N PRO A 260 -13.80 2.24 5.83
CA PRO A 260 -14.90 3.10 5.43
C PRO A 260 -14.58 4.59 5.62
N ILE A 261 -15.10 5.44 4.76
CA ILE A 261 -15.13 6.89 4.96
C ILE A 261 -16.47 7.24 5.61
N LYS A 262 -16.44 7.90 6.74
CA LYS A 262 -17.65 8.36 7.47
C LYS A 262 -18.04 9.80 7.12
N ARG A 263 -17.06 10.62 6.69
CA ARG A 263 -17.25 12.04 6.39
C ARG A 263 -16.20 12.52 5.38
N VAL A 264 -16.61 13.33 4.43
CA VAL A 264 -15.71 14.07 3.53
C VAL A 264 -15.98 15.57 3.72
N GLU A 265 -14.99 16.34 4.12
CA GLU A 265 -15.16 17.72 4.56
C GLU A 265 -16.27 17.80 5.64
N ASN A 266 -17.28 18.61 5.42
CA ASN A 266 -18.44 18.77 6.29
C ASN A 266 -19.63 17.87 5.92
N TYR A 267 -19.45 16.94 4.96
CA TYR A 267 -20.52 16.06 4.46
C TYR A 267 -20.41 14.67 5.10
N GLU A 268 -21.34 14.34 5.97
CA GLU A 268 -21.45 13.00 6.56
C GLU A 268 -21.95 12.00 5.51
N LEU A 269 -21.31 10.84 5.42
CA LEU A 269 -21.78 9.74 4.57
C LEU A 269 -22.68 8.79 5.36
N PRO A 270 -23.58 8.05 4.67
CA PRO A 270 -24.47 7.09 5.30
C PRO A 270 -23.72 6.09 6.18
N LYS A 271 -24.34 5.70 7.31
CA LYS A 271 -23.77 4.71 8.23
C LYS A 271 -23.94 3.29 7.70
N THR A 272 -25.00 3.04 6.94
CA THR A 272 -25.25 1.73 6.31
C THR A 272 -24.41 1.62 5.04
N ARG A 273 -23.57 0.58 4.97
CA ARG A 273 -22.58 0.41 3.91
C ARG A 273 -22.53 -1.06 3.44
N PRO A 274 -23.63 -1.56 2.84
CA PRO A 274 -23.76 -2.98 2.51
C PRO A 274 -22.74 -3.48 1.50
N ILE A 275 -22.40 -2.67 0.48
CA ILE A 275 -21.40 -3.04 -0.54
C ILE A 275 -20.01 -3.07 0.07
N THR A 276 -19.63 -2.03 0.81
CA THR A 276 -18.34 -1.98 1.52
C THR A 276 -18.18 -3.15 2.47
N GLN A 277 -19.24 -3.46 3.25
CA GLN A 277 -19.20 -4.57 4.22
C GLN A 277 -19.05 -5.92 3.51
N LYS A 278 -19.83 -6.16 2.44
CA LYS A 278 -19.76 -7.41 1.66
C LYS A 278 -18.36 -7.66 1.10
N ILE A 279 -17.74 -6.64 0.51
CA ILE A 279 -16.37 -6.74 -0.05
C ILE A 279 -15.34 -6.94 1.08
N ARG A 280 -15.50 -6.21 2.20
CA ARG A 280 -14.61 -6.32 3.36
C ARG A 280 -14.62 -7.71 3.98
N ASP A 281 -15.79 -8.29 4.20
CA ASP A 281 -15.93 -9.62 4.79
C ASP A 281 -15.31 -10.69 3.88
N GLN A 282 -15.53 -10.57 2.58
CA GLN A 282 -14.93 -11.46 1.59
C GLN A 282 -13.40 -11.33 1.58
N LEU A 283 -12.86 -10.10 1.57
CA LEU A 283 -11.42 -9.88 1.59
C LEU A 283 -10.77 -10.42 2.87
N ILE A 284 -11.44 -10.29 4.03
CA ILE A 284 -10.96 -10.87 5.29
C ILE A 284 -10.92 -12.39 5.19
N ALA A 285 -11.99 -13.02 4.71
CA ALA A 285 -12.04 -14.47 4.55
C ALA A 285 -10.88 -14.99 3.66
N ILE A 286 -10.58 -14.27 2.58
CA ILE A 286 -9.47 -14.61 1.68
C ILE A 286 -8.12 -14.42 2.37
N THR A 287 -7.88 -13.26 3.00
CA THR A 287 -6.58 -12.99 3.64
C THR A 287 -6.29 -13.93 4.82
N GLU A 288 -7.32 -14.54 5.40
CA GLU A 288 -7.24 -15.58 6.43
C GLU A 288 -7.29 -17.01 5.85
N ASN A 289 -7.14 -17.16 4.53
CA ASN A 289 -7.13 -18.44 3.81
C ASN A 289 -8.39 -19.30 4.06
N ARG A 290 -9.55 -18.67 4.27
CA ARG A 290 -10.83 -19.33 4.54
C ARG A 290 -11.71 -19.50 3.31
N ASP A 291 -11.33 -18.91 2.15
CA ASP A 291 -12.06 -19.05 0.90
C ASP A 291 -11.29 -19.93 -0.10
N PRO A 292 -11.80 -21.13 -0.43
CA PRO A 292 -11.11 -22.07 -1.32
C PRO A 292 -10.98 -21.56 -2.77
N ASN A 293 -11.79 -20.59 -3.21
CA ASN A 293 -11.73 -20.04 -4.56
C ASN A 293 -10.55 -19.11 -4.82
N TYR A 294 -9.85 -18.66 -3.76
CA TYR A 294 -8.76 -17.68 -3.81
C TYR A 294 -7.50 -18.16 -3.10
N GLN A 295 -7.30 -19.46 -2.97
CA GLN A 295 -6.11 -20.02 -2.31
C GLN A 295 -4.81 -19.61 -3.01
N ASP A 296 -4.83 -19.41 -4.32
CA ASP A 296 -3.70 -18.90 -5.12
C ASP A 296 -3.31 -17.45 -4.80
N TRP A 297 -4.19 -16.70 -4.10
CA TRP A 297 -3.88 -15.34 -3.63
C TRP A 297 -3.12 -15.31 -2.31
N VAL A 298 -3.02 -16.44 -1.63
CA VAL A 298 -2.41 -16.54 -0.31
C VAL A 298 -1.20 -17.45 -0.34
N TYR A 299 -0.04 -16.89 -0.10
CA TYR A 299 1.19 -17.67 0.03
C TYR A 299 1.38 -18.06 1.49
N VAL A 300 1.43 -19.37 1.75
CA VAL A 300 1.59 -19.94 3.10
C VAL A 300 3.07 -20.14 3.39
N VAL A 301 3.58 -19.52 4.45
CA VAL A 301 4.96 -19.68 4.92
C VAL A 301 4.97 -20.51 6.20
N PRO A 302 5.43 -21.76 6.18
CA PRO A 302 5.66 -22.52 7.42
C PRO A 302 6.81 -21.93 8.21
N LEU A 303 6.65 -21.82 9.53
CA LEU A 303 7.67 -21.26 10.42
C LEU A 303 8.74 -22.30 10.84
N GLY A 304 8.55 -23.57 10.57
CA GLY A 304 9.50 -24.64 10.85
C GLY A 304 9.17 -25.43 12.08
#